data_30bc960c1b323276e218ca4f6bb9e178
#
_entry.id   30bc960c1b323276e218ca4f6bb9e178
#
_cell.length_a   1.000
_cell.length_b   1.000
_cell.length_c   1.000
_cell.angle_alpha   90.00
_cell.angle_beta   90.00
_cell.angle_gamma   90.00
#
_symmetry.space_group_name_H-M   'P 1'
#
loop_
_entity.id
_entity.type
_entity.pdbx_description
1 polymer ?
#
loop_
_entity_poly.entity_id
_entity_poly.type
_entity_poly.pdbx_seq_one_letter_code
_entity_poly.pdbx_strand_id
1 'polypeptide(L)'
;MEKYVVKWNRSAFRQMVSIAAWYRENVALKAASSFVSSINKAIEQISAYPTIGMLDRKRSNTRFKYHSILLHPKYRLIYRVSKTTIRIVAIHCNLMNNDMD
;
A
#
# COMPACT_ATOMS: atom_id res chain seq x y z
N MET A 1 18.13 -5.80 -14.43
CA MET A 1 16.88 -5.06 -14.58
C MET A 1 16.73 -4.04 -13.47
N GLU A 2 16.46 -2.81 -13.82
CA GLU A 2 16.36 -1.74 -12.84
C GLU A 2 15.03 -1.79 -12.12
N LYS A 3 15.08 -1.54 -10.82
CA LYS A 3 13.88 -1.44 -10.02
C LYS A 3 13.39 0.00 -10.01
N TYR A 4 12.08 0.15 -9.86
CA TYR A 4 11.50 1.47 -9.72
C TYR A 4 11.83 2.04 -8.34
N VAL A 5 11.95 3.36 -8.29
CA VAL A 5 12.12 4.07 -7.02
C VAL A 5 10.75 4.20 -6.36
N VAL A 6 10.67 3.82 -5.09
CA VAL A 6 9.41 3.89 -4.35
C VAL A 6 9.45 5.06 -3.38
N LYS A 7 8.45 5.91 -3.46
CA LYS A 7 8.31 7.07 -2.59
C LYS A 7 6.95 7.06 -1.92
N TRP A 8 6.87 7.67 -0.76
CA TRP A 8 5.64 7.70 0.04
C TRP A 8 5.04 9.10 0.05
N ASN A 9 3.72 9.19 -0.11
CA ASN A 9 3.02 10.39 0.30
C ASN A 9 3.04 10.46 1.82
N ARG A 10 3.12 11.67 2.34
CA ARG A 10 3.17 11.87 3.79
C ARG A 10 1.96 11.28 4.49
N SER A 11 0.77 11.47 3.90
CA SER A 11 -0.45 10.94 4.50
C SER A 11 -0.44 9.41 4.55
N ALA A 12 0.07 8.77 3.50
CA ALA A 12 0.16 7.31 3.47
C ALA A 12 1.13 6.81 4.53
N PHE A 13 2.26 7.49 4.68
CA PHE A 13 3.23 7.10 5.69
C PHE A 13 2.65 7.23 7.10
N ARG A 14 1.91 8.31 7.34
CA ARG A 14 1.25 8.50 8.63
C ARG A 14 0.21 7.41 8.89
N GLN A 15 -0.52 7.00 7.86
CA GLN A 15 -1.46 5.89 8.00
C GLN A 15 -0.74 4.62 8.43
N MET A 16 0.39 4.33 7.80
CA MET A 16 1.17 3.15 8.14
C MET A 16 1.61 3.19 9.60
N VAL A 17 2.14 4.33 10.04
CA VAL A 17 2.60 4.49 11.42
C VAL A 17 1.43 4.31 12.39
N SER A 18 0.28 4.91 12.08
CA SER A 18 -0.89 4.81 12.95
C SER A 18 -1.39 3.37 13.08
N ILE A 19 -1.43 2.66 11.97
CA ILE A 19 -1.89 1.26 11.99
C ILE A 19 -0.93 0.39 12.78
N ALA A 20 0.37 0.58 12.56
CA ALA A 20 1.38 -0.19 13.30
C ALA A 20 1.29 0.09 14.79
N ALA A 21 1.10 1.35 15.17
CA ALA A 21 0.96 1.71 16.58
C ALA A 21 -0.31 1.07 17.19
N TRP A 22 -1.39 1.06 16.44
CA TRP A 22 -2.62 0.44 16.90
C TRP A 22 -2.42 -1.05 17.19
N TYR A 23 -1.74 -1.75 16.29
CA TYR A 23 -1.45 -3.17 16.49
C TYR A 23 -0.58 -3.39 17.73
N ARG A 24 0.45 -2.56 17.89
CA ARG A 24 1.33 -2.70 19.04
C ARG A 24 0.58 -2.50 20.36
N GLU A 25 -0.32 -1.52 20.40
CA GLU A 25 -1.02 -1.17 21.63
C GLU A 25 -2.20 -2.07 21.93
N ASN A 26 -2.87 -2.58 20.90
CA ASN A 26 -4.12 -3.32 21.08
C ASN A 26 -3.98 -4.82 20.85
N VAL A 27 -2.92 -5.28 20.23
CA VAL A 27 -2.73 -6.69 19.96
C VAL A 27 -1.41 -7.16 20.55
N ALA A 28 -0.29 -6.84 19.89
CA ALA A 28 1.05 -7.20 20.35
C ALA A 28 2.09 -6.55 19.46
N LEU A 29 3.30 -6.40 19.99
CA LEU A 29 4.43 -5.91 19.20
C LEU A 29 4.65 -6.79 17.96
N LYS A 30 4.48 -8.09 18.11
CA LYS A 30 4.67 -9.02 17.01
C LYS A 30 3.67 -8.76 15.88
N ALA A 31 2.45 -8.36 16.20
CA ALA A 31 1.45 -8.05 15.19
C ALA A 31 1.83 -6.79 14.41
N ALA A 32 2.36 -5.80 15.10
CA ALA A 32 2.86 -4.58 14.44
C ALA A 32 4.02 -4.91 13.51
N SER A 33 4.94 -5.75 13.96
CA SER A 33 6.07 -6.17 13.13
C SER A 33 5.62 -6.93 11.89
N SER A 34 4.64 -7.80 12.03
CA SER A 34 4.09 -8.54 10.89
C SER A 34 3.46 -7.60 9.87
N PHE A 35 2.74 -6.59 10.35
CA PHE A 35 2.13 -5.61 9.46
C PHE A 35 3.18 -4.87 8.67
N VAL A 36 4.21 -4.34 9.35
CA VAL A 36 5.29 -3.61 8.69
C VAL A 36 6.03 -4.53 7.71
N SER A 37 6.25 -5.78 8.09
CA SER A 37 6.91 -6.74 7.23
C SER A 37 6.12 -6.97 5.94
N SER A 38 4.79 -7.04 6.03
CA SER A 38 3.96 -7.23 4.85
C SER A 38 4.06 -6.02 3.91
N ILE A 39 4.20 -4.81 4.46
CA ILE A 39 4.41 -3.62 3.66
C ILE A 39 5.75 -3.70 2.92
N ASN A 40 6.80 -4.09 3.63
CA ASN A 40 8.13 -4.18 3.01
C ASN A 40 8.15 -5.20 1.88
N LYS A 41 7.47 -6.32 2.06
CA LYS A 41 7.36 -7.32 1.00
C LYS A 41 6.61 -6.79 -0.20
N ALA A 42 5.52 -6.06 0.05
CA ALA A 42 4.74 -5.47 -1.04
C ALA A 42 5.59 -4.45 -1.81
N ILE A 43 6.35 -3.63 -1.10
CA ILE A 43 7.22 -2.65 -1.73
C ILE A 43 8.26 -3.33 -2.62
N GLU A 44 8.85 -4.42 -2.16
CA GLU A 44 9.79 -5.17 -2.98
C GLU A 44 9.12 -5.68 -4.25
N GLN A 45 7.92 -6.20 -4.13
CA GLN A 45 7.21 -6.75 -5.28
C GLN A 45 6.85 -5.67 -6.30
N ILE A 46 6.30 -4.55 -5.85
CA ILE A 46 5.89 -3.51 -6.79
C ILE A 46 7.10 -2.79 -7.38
N SER A 47 8.20 -2.72 -6.64
CA SER A 47 9.43 -2.12 -7.17
C SER A 47 9.96 -2.92 -8.36
N ALA A 48 9.87 -4.25 -8.29
CA ALA A 48 10.31 -5.12 -9.37
C ALA A 48 9.27 -5.27 -10.47
N TYR A 49 7.99 -5.29 -10.10
CA TYR A 49 6.88 -5.50 -11.03
C TYR A 49 5.77 -4.49 -10.74
N PRO A 50 5.91 -3.26 -11.25
CA PRO A 50 4.99 -2.17 -10.88
C PRO A 50 3.52 -2.42 -11.15
N THR A 51 3.19 -3.25 -12.13
CA THR A 51 1.80 -3.51 -12.47
C THR A 51 1.24 -4.78 -11.85
N ILE A 52 1.95 -5.36 -10.87
CA ILE A 52 1.49 -6.58 -10.23
C ILE A 52 0.20 -6.38 -9.45
N GLY A 53 -0.03 -5.16 -8.93
CA GLY A 53 -1.24 -4.86 -8.20
C GLY A 53 -2.44 -4.74 -9.12
N MET A 54 -3.63 -4.89 -8.52
CA MET A 54 -4.87 -4.74 -9.27
C MET A 54 -5.06 -3.30 -9.71
N LEU A 55 -5.40 -3.11 -10.98
CA LEU A 55 -5.66 -1.76 -11.49
C LEU A 55 -6.89 -1.17 -10.83
N ASP A 56 -6.75 0.03 -10.30
CA ASP A 56 -7.85 0.77 -9.69
C ASP A 56 -8.44 1.71 -10.75
N ARG A 57 -9.51 1.27 -11.38
CA ARG A 57 -10.09 2.01 -12.50
C ARG A 57 -10.74 3.30 -12.06
N LYS A 58 -11.26 3.34 -10.84
CA LYS A 58 -11.91 4.55 -10.34
C LYS A 58 -10.93 5.68 -10.11
N ARG A 59 -9.73 5.35 -9.62
CA ARG A 59 -8.72 6.36 -9.37
C ARG A 59 -7.91 6.70 -10.61
N SER A 60 -7.77 5.74 -11.54
CA SER A 60 -6.93 5.92 -12.71
C SER A 60 -7.52 6.90 -13.69
N ASN A 61 -6.64 7.63 -14.38
CA ASN A 61 -7.05 8.58 -15.41
C ASN A 61 -6.00 8.53 -16.52
N THR A 62 -6.08 9.47 -17.45
CA THR A 62 -5.15 9.47 -18.57
C THR A 62 -3.72 9.76 -18.16
N ARG A 63 -3.54 10.40 -17.02
CA ARG A 63 -2.22 10.82 -16.55
C ARG A 63 -1.56 9.77 -15.65
N PHE A 64 -2.33 9.19 -14.74
CA PHE A 64 -1.80 8.26 -13.75
C PHE A 64 -2.61 6.98 -13.72
N LYS A 65 -1.89 5.87 -13.61
CA LYS A 65 -2.50 4.57 -13.38
C LYS A 65 -2.29 4.20 -11.92
N TYR A 66 -3.39 3.96 -11.23
CA TYR A 66 -3.36 3.56 -9.84
C TYR A 66 -3.59 2.06 -9.71
N HIS A 67 -2.87 1.45 -8.81
CA HIS A 67 -2.97 0.01 -8.53
C HIS A 67 -3.11 -0.19 -7.04
N SER A 68 -3.60 -1.35 -6.65
CA SER A 68 -3.61 -1.72 -5.25
C SER A 68 -3.11 -3.14 -5.08
N ILE A 69 -2.44 -3.40 -3.97
CA ILE A 69 -1.96 -4.72 -3.65
C ILE A 69 -2.38 -5.05 -2.22
N LEU A 70 -2.82 -6.29 -2.01
CA LEU A 70 -3.25 -6.74 -0.69
C LEU A 70 -2.04 -6.89 0.21
N LEU A 71 -2.08 -6.22 1.36
CA LEU A 71 -0.98 -6.28 2.33
C LEU A 71 -1.20 -7.41 3.32
N HIS A 72 -2.34 -7.38 3.90
CA HIS A 72 -2.76 -8.28 4.95
C HIS A 72 -4.25 -8.47 4.72
N PRO A 73 -4.90 -9.47 5.29
CA PRO A 73 -6.31 -9.67 4.98
C PRO A 73 -7.19 -8.43 5.06
N LYS A 74 -6.78 -7.45 5.87
CA LYS A 74 -7.60 -6.28 6.12
C LYS A 74 -7.21 -5.04 5.30
N TYR A 75 -6.06 -5.00 4.67
CA TYR A 75 -5.55 -3.74 4.12
C TYR A 75 -5.11 -3.89 2.69
N ARG A 76 -5.21 -2.77 1.95
CA ARG A 76 -4.65 -2.63 0.62
C ARG A 76 -3.74 -1.43 0.56
N LEU A 77 -2.59 -1.62 -0.08
CA LEU A 77 -1.66 -0.55 -0.37
C LEU A 77 -2.00 0.01 -1.74
N ILE A 78 -2.29 1.30 -1.81
CA ILE A 78 -2.65 1.95 -3.06
C ILE A 78 -1.46 2.77 -3.54
N TYR A 79 -1.07 2.56 -4.78
CA TYR A 79 0.08 3.24 -5.34
C TYR A 79 -0.19 3.63 -6.79
N ARG A 80 0.58 4.58 -7.28
CA ARG A 80 0.52 4.96 -8.68
C ARG A 80 1.89 4.83 -9.30
N VAL A 81 1.92 4.53 -10.60
CA VAL A 81 3.15 4.29 -11.33
C VAL A 81 3.33 5.41 -12.34
N SER A 82 4.51 6.00 -12.35
CA SER A 82 4.93 6.89 -13.42
C SER A 82 6.24 6.33 -13.95
N LYS A 83 6.91 7.04 -14.84
CA LYS A 83 8.01 6.48 -15.63
C LYS A 83 8.94 5.52 -14.88
N THR A 84 9.56 5.99 -13.82
CA THR A 84 10.51 5.18 -13.05
C THR A 84 10.22 5.22 -11.57
N THR A 85 9.11 5.84 -11.19
CA THR A 85 8.78 6.07 -9.79
C THR A 85 7.43 5.48 -9.46
N ILE A 86 7.36 4.88 -8.29
CA ILE A 86 6.11 4.41 -7.72
C ILE A 86 5.86 5.25 -6.48
N ARG A 87 4.64 5.82 -6.40
CA ARG A 87 4.28 6.62 -5.24
C ARG A 87 3.17 5.93 -4.47
N ILE A 88 3.43 5.64 -3.22
CA ILE A 88 2.42 5.05 -2.33
C ILE A 88 1.54 6.18 -1.85
N VAL A 89 0.24 6.11 -2.17
CA VAL A 89 -0.67 7.22 -1.91
C VAL A 89 -1.61 6.96 -0.75
N ALA A 90 -1.90 5.70 -0.41
CA ALA A 90 -2.82 5.42 0.68
C ALA A 90 -2.73 3.98 1.13
N ILE A 91 -3.18 3.73 2.35
CA ILE A 91 -3.42 2.38 2.86
C ILE A 91 -4.87 2.33 3.27
N HIS A 92 -5.64 1.45 2.64
CA HIS A 92 -7.08 1.33 2.89
C HIS A 92 -7.39 0.05 3.64
N CYS A 93 -8.37 0.15 4.53
CA CYS A 93 -8.91 -1.02 5.21
C CYS A 93 -10.00 -1.64 4.33
N ASN A 94 -9.80 -2.88 3.92
CA ASN A 94 -10.75 -3.56 3.04
C ASN A 94 -12.14 -3.70 3.65
N LEU A 95 -12.19 -3.88 4.97
CA LEU A 95 -13.48 -4.07 5.62
C LEU A 95 -14.38 -2.85 5.48
N MET A 96 -13.78 -1.67 5.52
CA MET A 96 -14.56 -0.44 5.35
C MET A 96 -15.08 -0.30 3.93
N ASN A 97 -14.31 -0.72 2.96
CA ASN A 97 -14.72 -0.61 1.58
C ASN A 97 -15.91 -1.49 1.26
N ASN A 98 -15.97 -2.65 1.88
CA ASN A 98 -17.07 -3.58 1.62
C ASN A 98 -18.41 -3.01 2.07
N ASP A 99 -18.38 -2.22 3.12
CA ASP A 99 -19.61 -1.65 3.67
C ASP A 99 -20.16 -0.52 2.82
N MET A 100 -19.33 0.06 1.99
CA MET A 100 -19.72 1.21 1.19
C MET A 100 -20.43 0.83 -0.09
N ASP A 101 -20.33 -0.40 -0.44
CA ASP A 101 -20.94 -0.90 -1.66
C ASP A 101 -22.34 -1.44 -1.44
#